data_b3c8f924da68f5caccfee5a87d945974
#
_entry.id   b3c8f924da68f5caccfee5a87d945974
#
_cell.length_a   1.000
_cell.length_b   1.000
_cell.length_c   1.000
_cell.angle_alpha   90.00
_cell.angle_beta   90.00
_cell.angle_gamma   90.00
#
_symmetry.space_group_name_H-M   'P 1'
#
loop_
_entity.id
_entity.type
_entity.pdbx_description
1 polymer ?
#
loop_
_entity_poly.entity_id
_entity_poly.type
_entity_poly.pdbx_seq_one_letter_code
_entity_poly.pdbx_strand_id
1 'polypeptide(L)'
;MKKSVLLAGVLGLILLTGTIDCHAENWVKNNVDVPNKNLDANYYDSDSVKVRKKTLIWTEKFVLTGFGSQSYSKHLMQYPACKQNIEKKGDVTHHQIDFEIKGGKYRTVAKRNYSKKNELVCTDKEMGSELDKKWYEIIYGSPMYERHYILATKFKVGDL
;
A
#
# COMPACT_ATOMS: atom_id res chain seq x y z
N MET A 1 -46.94 34.88 43.08
CA MET A 1 -45.48 34.88 42.78
C MET A 1 -45.15 33.49 42.24
N LYS A 2 -44.97 33.40 40.92
CA LYS A 2 -44.57 32.14 40.23
C LYS A 2 -43.11 32.26 39.85
N LYS A 3 -42.24 31.39 40.42
CA LYS A 3 -40.83 31.30 40.09
C LYS A 3 -40.67 30.36 38.89
N SER A 4 -40.26 30.89 37.74
CA SER A 4 -39.89 30.12 36.58
C SER A 4 -38.45 29.62 36.75
N VAL A 5 -38.26 28.31 36.73
CA VAL A 5 -36.96 27.67 36.72
C VAL A 5 -36.56 27.47 35.25
N LEU A 6 -35.50 28.18 34.80
CA LEU A 6 -34.89 28.00 33.50
C LEU A 6 -33.98 26.77 33.60
N LEU A 7 -34.32 25.71 32.83
CA LEU A 7 -33.49 24.54 32.67
C LEU A 7 -32.56 24.80 31.49
N ALA A 8 -31.30 25.12 31.78
CA ALA A 8 -30.28 25.24 30.77
C ALA A 8 -29.78 23.84 30.34
N GLY A 9 -30.23 23.39 29.16
CA GLY A 9 -29.75 22.17 28.54
C GLY A 9 -28.37 22.39 27.95
N VAL A 10 -27.35 21.79 28.55
CA VAL A 10 -26.01 21.72 28.00
C VAL A 10 -26.01 20.63 26.93
N LEU A 11 -26.10 21.01 25.66
CA LEU A 11 -25.84 20.13 24.54
C LEU A 11 -24.33 19.87 24.48
N GLY A 12 -23.92 18.71 24.98
CA GLY A 12 -22.57 18.23 24.85
C GLY A 12 -22.30 17.82 23.37
N LEU A 13 -21.63 18.70 22.64
CA LEU A 13 -21.11 18.41 21.31
C LEU A 13 -19.94 17.42 21.47
N ILE A 14 -20.19 16.13 21.34
CA ILE A 14 -19.13 15.12 21.26
C ILE A 14 -18.48 15.28 19.87
N LEU A 15 -17.40 16.06 19.82
CA LEU A 15 -16.47 16.05 18.68
C LEU A 15 -15.78 14.68 18.68
N LEU A 16 -16.30 13.77 17.87
CA LEU A 16 -15.57 12.58 17.44
C LEU A 16 -14.39 13.05 16.56
N THR A 17 -13.31 13.47 17.21
CA THR A 17 -12.03 13.60 16.57
C THR A 17 -11.54 12.20 16.25
N GLY A 18 -11.98 11.67 15.10
CA GLY A 18 -11.29 10.55 14.49
C GLY A 18 -9.85 10.98 14.27
N THR A 19 -8.94 10.49 15.09
CA THR A 19 -7.51 10.58 14.80
C THR A 19 -7.29 9.89 13.48
N ILE A 20 -7.15 10.68 12.42
CA ILE A 20 -6.54 10.20 11.19
C ILE A 20 -5.11 9.93 11.61
N ASP A 21 -4.78 8.68 11.90
CA ASP A 21 -3.41 8.24 12.07
C ASP A 21 -2.69 8.56 10.76
N CYS A 22 -2.12 9.75 10.69
CA CYS A 22 -1.20 10.15 9.64
C CYS A 22 0.10 9.39 9.91
N HIS A 23 0.12 8.11 9.55
CA HIS A 23 1.32 7.30 9.64
C HIS A 23 2.31 7.89 8.63
N ALA A 24 3.33 8.55 9.14
CA ALA A 24 4.44 9.01 8.33
C ALA A 24 5.13 7.72 7.79
N GLU A 25 4.98 7.47 6.50
CA GLU A 25 5.60 6.33 5.82
C GLU A 25 7.13 6.45 5.93
N ASN A 26 7.79 5.43 6.45
CA ASN A 26 9.25 5.38 6.59
C ASN A 26 9.86 4.46 5.52
N TRP A 27 10.03 5.01 4.32
CA TRP A 27 10.51 4.29 3.16
C TRP A 27 11.99 3.98 3.23
N VAL A 28 12.33 2.70 3.28
CA VAL A 28 13.69 2.18 3.20
C VAL A 28 13.91 1.57 1.83
N LYS A 29 14.97 2.01 1.12
CA LYS A 29 15.30 1.47 -0.19
C LYS A 29 15.59 -0.02 -0.09
N ASN A 30 14.94 -0.79 -0.94
CA ASN A 30 15.19 -2.22 -1.06
C ASN A 30 16.41 -2.40 -1.99
N ASN A 31 17.46 -3.05 -1.48
CA ASN A 31 18.69 -3.30 -2.24
C ASN A 31 18.59 -4.54 -3.14
N VAL A 32 17.41 -5.15 -3.22
CA VAL A 32 17.19 -6.26 -4.14
C VAL A 32 17.10 -5.71 -5.56
N ASP A 33 18.05 -6.09 -6.37
CA ASP A 33 18.07 -5.73 -7.80
C ASP A 33 16.98 -6.52 -8.53
N VAL A 34 15.97 -5.80 -9.00
CA VAL A 34 14.93 -6.36 -9.86
C VAL A 34 15.12 -5.78 -11.24
N PRO A 35 15.84 -6.46 -12.14
CA PRO A 35 16.07 -5.94 -13.48
C PRO A 35 14.75 -5.84 -14.24
N ASN A 36 14.19 -4.65 -14.24
CA ASN A 36 12.94 -4.35 -14.92
C ASN A 36 13.00 -2.93 -15.50
N LYS A 37 13.00 -2.82 -16.83
CA LYS A 37 13.05 -1.54 -17.56
C LYS A 37 11.93 -0.56 -17.18
N ASN A 38 10.86 -1.04 -16.57
CA ASN A 38 9.71 -0.25 -16.14
C ASN A 38 9.85 0.27 -14.71
N LEU A 39 10.81 -0.23 -13.92
CA LEU A 39 11.02 0.15 -12.53
C LEU A 39 12.34 0.90 -12.37
N ASP A 40 12.28 2.01 -11.63
CA ASP A 40 13.43 2.82 -11.24
C ASP A 40 13.96 2.44 -9.85
N ALA A 41 13.04 2.24 -8.91
CA ALA A 41 13.40 1.89 -7.54
C ALA A 41 12.29 1.11 -6.83
N ASN A 42 12.70 0.39 -5.78
CA ASN A 42 11.80 -0.31 -4.87
C ASN A 42 12.15 0.07 -3.43
N TYR A 43 11.12 0.24 -2.59
CA TYR A 43 11.23 0.57 -1.19
C TYR A 43 10.25 -0.27 -0.38
N TYR A 44 10.54 -0.54 0.89
CA TYR A 44 9.54 -1.02 1.82
C TYR A 44 9.31 0.02 2.94
N ASP A 45 8.10 0.08 3.44
CA ASP A 45 7.76 0.91 4.59
C ASP A 45 8.07 0.14 5.88
N SER A 46 9.12 0.58 6.60
CA SER A 46 9.57 -0.11 7.81
C SER A 46 8.54 -0.08 8.93
N ASP A 47 7.67 0.92 8.95
CA ASP A 47 6.65 1.08 9.99
C ASP A 47 5.42 0.22 9.70
N SER A 48 5.25 -0.21 8.44
CA SER A 48 4.19 -1.14 8.03
C SER A 48 4.49 -2.59 8.40
N VAL A 49 5.76 -2.94 8.68
CA VAL A 49 6.17 -4.33 8.94
C VAL A 49 5.57 -4.85 10.25
N LYS A 50 4.74 -5.87 10.15
CA LYS A 50 4.02 -6.48 11.28
C LYS A 50 4.07 -7.99 11.20
N VAL A 51 4.15 -8.64 12.37
CA VAL A 51 4.02 -10.08 12.49
C VAL A 51 2.75 -10.40 13.26
N ARG A 52 1.85 -11.16 12.63
CA ARG A 52 0.60 -11.62 13.25
C ARG A 52 0.38 -13.10 12.99
N LYS A 53 0.27 -13.91 14.04
CA LYS A 53 -0.02 -15.36 13.94
C LYS A 53 0.88 -16.09 12.90
N LYS A 54 2.21 -15.87 12.97
CA LYS A 54 3.21 -16.41 12.03
C LYS A 54 3.02 -15.91 10.57
N THR A 55 2.44 -14.76 10.38
CA THR A 55 2.35 -14.09 9.08
C THR A 55 3.10 -12.78 9.15
N LEU A 56 4.07 -12.58 8.28
CA LEU A 56 4.73 -11.29 8.07
C LEU A 56 3.89 -10.48 7.09
N ILE A 57 3.63 -9.24 7.44
CA ILE A 57 2.83 -8.29 6.63
C ILE A 57 3.67 -7.03 6.44
N TRP A 58 3.74 -6.50 5.22
CA TRP A 58 4.42 -5.23 4.95
C TRP A 58 3.91 -4.58 3.66
N THR A 59 4.24 -3.30 3.47
CA THR A 59 3.95 -2.55 2.25
C THR A 59 5.24 -2.24 1.49
N GLU A 60 5.25 -2.44 0.17
CA GLU A 60 6.31 -2.00 -0.72
C GLU A 60 5.82 -0.92 -1.68
N LYS A 61 6.74 0.01 -2.02
CA LYS A 61 6.54 1.02 -3.05
C LYS A 61 7.48 0.75 -4.22
N PHE A 62 6.90 0.66 -5.42
CA PHE A 62 7.59 0.48 -6.68
C PHE A 62 7.50 1.79 -7.47
N VAL A 63 8.62 2.44 -7.68
CA VAL A 63 8.72 3.67 -8.48
C VAL A 63 8.94 3.29 -9.93
N LEU A 64 8.13 3.86 -10.81
CA LEU A 64 8.18 3.57 -12.25
C LEU A 64 9.17 4.51 -12.95
N THR A 65 9.89 3.99 -13.97
CA THR A 65 10.60 4.84 -14.93
C THR A 65 9.61 5.68 -15.71
N GLY A 66 10.07 6.72 -16.42
CA GLY A 66 9.20 7.51 -17.30
C GLY A 66 8.47 6.63 -18.33
N PHE A 67 9.16 5.67 -18.93
CA PHE A 67 8.56 4.69 -19.84
C PHE A 67 7.57 3.78 -19.14
N GLY A 68 7.92 3.25 -17.97
CA GLY A 68 7.03 2.41 -17.15
C GLY A 68 5.76 3.13 -16.74
N SER A 69 5.87 4.40 -16.33
CA SER A 69 4.75 5.27 -15.96
C SER A 69 3.75 5.44 -17.12
N GLN A 70 4.24 5.84 -18.29
CA GLN A 70 3.38 6.04 -19.48
C GLN A 70 2.72 4.73 -19.94
N SER A 71 3.50 3.66 -20.04
CA SER A 71 3.00 2.35 -20.47
C SER A 71 1.94 1.81 -19.50
N TYR A 72 2.19 1.93 -18.20
CA TYR A 72 1.27 1.45 -17.18
C TYR A 72 0.00 2.31 -17.10
N SER A 73 0.11 3.64 -17.15
CA SER A 73 -1.03 4.55 -17.19
C SER A 73 -1.93 4.27 -18.39
N LYS A 74 -1.33 4.07 -19.58
CA LYS A 74 -2.07 3.67 -20.78
C LYS A 74 -2.85 2.37 -20.58
N HIS A 75 -2.24 1.38 -19.93
CA HIS A 75 -2.94 0.13 -19.59
C HIS A 75 -4.12 0.38 -18.64
N LEU A 76 -3.95 1.24 -17.63
CA LEU A 76 -5.00 1.55 -16.67
C LEU A 76 -6.20 2.33 -17.27
N MET A 77 -6.00 3.03 -18.37
CA MET A 77 -7.08 3.78 -19.04
C MET A 77 -8.21 2.89 -19.60
N GLN A 78 -8.01 1.58 -19.68
CA GLN A 78 -9.10 0.64 -20.02
C GLN A 78 -10.17 0.52 -18.92
N TYR A 79 -9.85 0.95 -17.69
CA TYR A 79 -10.75 0.92 -16.54
C TYR A 79 -11.35 2.32 -16.33
N PRO A 80 -12.68 2.51 -16.42
CA PRO A 80 -13.29 3.85 -16.44
C PRO A 80 -12.93 4.74 -15.24
N ALA A 81 -12.93 4.18 -14.02
CA ALA A 81 -12.59 4.93 -12.81
C ALA A 81 -11.11 5.35 -12.80
N CYS A 82 -10.20 4.47 -13.22
CA CYS A 82 -8.77 4.76 -13.32
C CYS A 82 -8.53 5.83 -14.40
N LYS A 83 -9.16 5.71 -15.56
CA LYS A 83 -9.08 6.68 -16.68
C LYS A 83 -9.42 8.09 -16.21
N GLN A 84 -10.59 8.27 -15.59
CA GLN A 84 -11.03 9.57 -15.07
C GLN A 84 -10.01 10.19 -14.09
N ASN A 85 -9.44 9.38 -13.23
CA ASN A 85 -8.45 9.85 -12.27
C ASN A 85 -7.10 10.16 -12.93
N ILE A 86 -6.65 9.40 -13.93
CA ILE A 86 -5.42 9.69 -14.69
C ILE A 86 -5.57 11.03 -15.41
N GLU A 87 -6.68 11.27 -16.10
CA GLU A 87 -6.97 12.52 -16.80
C GLU A 87 -6.94 13.74 -15.86
N LYS A 88 -7.38 13.57 -14.62
CA LYS A 88 -7.42 14.64 -13.61
C LYS A 88 -6.11 14.84 -12.84
N LYS A 89 -5.43 13.75 -12.49
CA LYS A 89 -4.29 13.75 -11.54
C LYS A 89 -2.94 13.49 -12.22
N GLY A 90 -2.95 13.09 -13.49
CA GLY A 90 -1.77 12.70 -14.27
C GLY A 90 -1.44 11.21 -14.17
N ASP A 91 -0.36 10.83 -14.85
CA ASP A 91 0.13 9.47 -14.93
C ASP A 91 0.49 8.86 -13.58
N VAL A 92 0.34 7.55 -13.47
CA VAL A 92 0.84 6.77 -12.33
C VAL A 92 2.36 6.75 -12.35
N THR A 93 2.99 7.23 -11.30
CA THR A 93 4.45 7.27 -11.16
C THR A 93 4.99 6.23 -10.18
N HIS A 94 4.14 5.74 -9.29
CA HIS A 94 4.49 4.65 -8.40
C HIS A 94 3.24 3.90 -7.94
N HIS A 95 3.45 2.68 -7.48
CA HIS A 95 2.40 1.92 -6.83
C HIS A 95 2.89 1.34 -5.50
N GLN A 96 1.97 1.18 -4.58
CA GLN A 96 2.18 0.51 -3.30
C GLN A 96 1.46 -0.84 -3.32
N ILE A 97 2.12 -1.87 -2.82
CA ILE A 97 1.59 -3.23 -2.74
C ILE A 97 1.74 -3.74 -1.33
N ASP A 98 0.64 -4.21 -0.75
CA ASP A 98 0.68 -4.90 0.53
C ASP A 98 0.90 -6.39 0.28
N PHE A 99 1.88 -6.95 0.98
CA PHE A 99 2.25 -8.37 0.92
C PHE A 99 2.00 -9.06 2.24
N GLU A 100 1.74 -10.34 2.15
CA GLU A 100 1.78 -11.28 3.27
C GLU A 100 2.68 -12.47 2.93
N ILE A 101 3.47 -12.91 3.93
CA ILE A 101 4.26 -14.16 3.87
C ILE A 101 3.88 -15.03 5.04
N LYS A 102 3.71 -16.34 4.75
CA LYS A 102 3.43 -17.35 5.74
C LYS A 102 3.85 -18.74 5.23
N GLY A 103 4.64 -19.48 6.03
CA GLY A 103 5.01 -20.85 5.70
C GLY A 103 5.69 -21.01 4.33
N GLY A 104 6.65 -20.14 4.01
CA GLY A 104 7.38 -20.16 2.74
C GLY A 104 6.57 -19.74 1.51
N LYS A 105 5.39 -19.17 1.70
CA LYS A 105 4.50 -18.69 0.63
C LYS A 105 4.22 -17.20 0.80
N TYR A 106 3.94 -16.50 -0.30
CA TYR A 106 3.53 -15.10 -0.29
C TYR A 106 2.23 -14.89 -1.05
N ARG A 107 1.56 -13.80 -0.76
CA ARG A 107 0.45 -13.27 -1.55
C ARG A 107 0.43 -11.74 -1.55
N THR A 108 -0.17 -11.19 -2.58
CA THR A 108 -0.52 -9.76 -2.65
C THR A 108 -1.91 -9.55 -2.02
N VAL A 109 -2.03 -8.57 -1.15
CA VAL A 109 -3.29 -8.28 -0.41
C VAL A 109 -4.01 -7.09 -0.98
N ALA A 110 -3.28 -6.03 -1.33
CA ALA A 110 -3.83 -4.81 -1.91
C ALA A 110 -2.82 -4.14 -2.84
N LYS A 111 -3.32 -3.39 -3.83
CA LYS A 111 -2.51 -2.55 -4.72
C LYS A 111 -3.15 -1.17 -4.85
N ARG A 112 -2.35 -0.14 -4.71
CA ARG A 112 -2.73 1.27 -4.84
C ARG A 112 -1.77 1.97 -5.79
N ASN A 113 -2.30 2.77 -6.71
CA ASN A 113 -1.54 3.46 -7.74
C ASN A 113 -1.62 4.97 -7.50
N TYR A 114 -0.49 5.67 -7.57
CA TYR A 114 -0.36 7.07 -7.21
C TYR A 114 0.27 7.90 -8.30
N SER A 115 -0.18 9.17 -8.42
CA SER A 115 0.41 10.16 -9.30
C SER A 115 1.72 10.74 -8.73
N LYS A 116 2.39 11.58 -9.50
CA LYS A 116 3.60 12.32 -9.08
C LYS A 116 3.37 13.18 -7.82
N LYS A 117 2.14 13.65 -7.61
CA LYS A 117 1.75 14.44 -6.43
C LYS A 117 1.37 13.59 -5.23
N ASN A 118 1.60 12.28 -5.29
CA ASN A 118 1.19 11.31 -4.27
C ASN A 118 -0.34 11.22 -4.07
N GLU A 119 -1.11 11.54 -5.10
CA GLU A 119 -2.55 11.42 -5.08
C GLU A 119 -2.97 10.02 -5.55
N LEU A 120 -3.87 9.37 -4.82
CA LEU A 120 -4.40 8.07 -5.21
C LEU A 120 -5.14 8.17 -6.55
N VAL A 121 -4.66 7.42 -7.52
CA VAL A 121 -5.24 7.36 -8.88
C VAL A 121 -6.21 6.19 -9.00
N CYS A 122 -5.79 5.00 -8.53
CA CYS A 122 -6.53 3.76 -8.80
C CYS A 122 -6.13 2.66 -7.82
N THR A 123 -7.09 1.85 -7.43
CA THR A 123 -6.89 0.65 -6.62
C THR A 123 -7.14 -0.62 -7.43
N ASP A 124 -6.72 -1.78 -6.90
CA ASP A 124 -7.05 -3.08 -7.50
C ASP A 124 -8.55 -3.29 -7.67
N LYS A 125 -9.37 -2.81 -6.73
CA LYS A 125 -10.84 -2.93 -6.81
C LYS A 125 -11.42 -2.18 -8.00
N GLU A 126 -10.91 -0.97 -8.28
CA GLU A 126 -11.36 -0.15 -9.40
C GLU A 126 -10.91 -0.71 -10.76
N MET A 127 -9.86 -1.53 -10.77
CA MET A 127 -9.41 -2.27 -11.95
C MET A 127 -10.27 -3.51 -12.22
N GLY A 128 -11.24 -3.85 -11.36
CA GLY A 128 -12.02 -5.08 -11.47
C GLY A 128 -11.15 -6.34 -11.33
N SER A 129 -9.88 -6.16 -11.02
CA SER A 129 -9.00 -7.27 -10.70
C SER A 129 -9.21 -7.58 -9.22
N GLU A 130 -9.93 -8.63 -8.94
CA GLU A 130 -9.64 -9.33 -7.71
C GLU A 130 -8.16 -9.68 -7.80
N LEU A 131 -7.32 -8.99 -7.00
CA LEU A 131 -5.95 -9.45 -6.81
C LEU A 131 -6.04 -10.94 -6.54
N ASP A 132 -5.30 -11.72 -7.32
CA ASP A 132 -5.25 -13.15 -7.12
C ASP A 132 -4.72 -13.39 -5.70
N LYS A 133 -5.64 -13.56 -4.74
CA LYS A 133 -5.33 -13.77 -3.33
C LYS A 133 -4.71 -15.12 -3.04
N LYS A 134 -4.33 -15.86 -4.11
CA LYS A 134 -3.65 -17.15 -3.99
C LYS A 134 -2.29 -16.98 -3.34
N TRP A 135 -1.92 -18.02 -2.61
CA TRP A 135 -0.60 -18.17 -2.05
C TRP A 135 0.35 -18.78 -3.09
N TYR A 136 1.47 -18.11 -3.32
CA TYR A 136 2.54 -18.55 -4.22
C TYR A 136 3.74 -19.00 -3.42
N GLU A 137 4.40 -20.07 -3.86
CA GLU A 137 5.66 -20.53 -3.27
C GLU A 137 6.75 -19.48 -3.44
N ILE A 138 7.56 -19.25 -2.40
CA ILE A 138 8.76 -18.43 -2.49
C ILE A 138 9.89 -19.28 -3.04
N ILE A 139 10.31 -18.97 -4.26
CA ILE A 139 11.38 -19.71 -4.92
C ILE A 139 12.73 -19.20 -4.41
N TYR A 140 13.60 -20.10 -3.95
CA TYR A 140 14.95 -19.78 -3.50
C TYR A 140 15.71 -18.95 -4.57
N GLY A 141 16.41 -17.88 -4.14
CA GLY A 141 17.14 -16.98 -5.02
C GLY A 141 16.26 -16.03 -5.86
N SER A 142 14.93 -16.08 -5.69
CA SER A 142 14.06 -15.09 -6.31
C SER A 142 14.11 -13.75 -5.58
N PRO A 143 13.75 -12.62 -6.24
CA PRO A 143 13.64 -11.33 -5.56
C PRO A 143 12.70 -11.36 -4.35
N MET A 144 11.67 -12.17 -4.36
CA MET A 144 10.76 -12.33 -3.22
C MET A 144 11.44 -13.07 -2.06
N TYR A 145 12.27 -14.07 -2.36
CA TYR A 145 13.07 -14.78 -1.35
C TYR A 145 14.04 -13.83 -0.65
N GLU A 146 14.78 -13.02 -1.41
CA GLU A 146 15.76 -12.07 -0.86
C GLU A 146 15.08 -11.03 0.01
N ARG A 147 13.94 -10.48 -0.42
CA ARG A 147 13.13 -9.55 0.40
C ARG A 147 12.65 -10.18 1.68
N HIS A 148 12.12 -11.39 1.61
CA HIS A 148 11.69 -12.15 2.79
C HIS A 148 12.83 -12.34 3.76
N TYR A 149 13.99 -12.78 3.28
CA TYR A 149 15.18 -12.98 4.10
C TYR A 149 15.64 -11.69 4.79
N ILE A 150 15.70 -10.58 4.04
CA ILE A 150 16.07 -9.25 4.59
C ILE A 150 15.09 -8.84 5.68
N LEU A 151 13.79 -8.92 5.44
CA LEU A 151 12.78 -8.51 6.39
C LEU A 151 12.74 -9.44 7.62
N ALA A 152 12.79 -10.76 7.42
CA ALA A 152 12.80 -11.73 8.50
C ALA A 152 14.00 -11.54 9.42
N THR A 153 15.19 -11.31 8.86
CA THR A 153 16.42 -11.04 9.61
C THR A 153 16.35 -9.72 10.38
N LYS A 154 15.97 -8.65 9.67
CA LYS A 154 15.91 -7.30 10.24
C LYS A 154 14.88 -7.18 11.37
N PHE A 155 13.73 -7.79 11.21
CA PHE A 155 12.62 -7.71 12.17
C PHE A 155 12.59 -8.91 13.14
N LYS A 156 13.64 -9.75 13.13
CA LYS A 156 13.78 -10.93 14.01
C LYS A 156 12.55 -11.84 13.97
N VAL A 157 11.99 -11.96 12.80
CA VAL A 157 10.89 -12.89 12.57
C VAL A 157 11.54 -14.24 12.33
N GLY A 158 11.40 -15.18 13.26
CA GLY A 158 11.93 -16.54 13.09
C GLY A 158 11.37 -17.23 11.85
N ASP A 159 11.63 -18.53 11.69
CA ASP A 159 11.16 -19.32 10.55
C ASP A 159 9.67 -19.11 10.30
N LEU A 160 9.35 -18.41 9.21
CA LEU A 160 8.00 -18.09 8.78
C LEU A 160 7.45 -19.17 7.84
#